data_7c5aff78a5a7a95a27bcea54c10fa64b
#
_entry.id   7c5aff78a5a7a95a27bcea54c10fa64b
#
_cell.length_a   1.000
_cell.length_b   1.000
_cell.length_c   1.000
_cell.angle_alpha   90.00
_cell.angle_beta   90.00
_cell.angle_gamma   90.00
#
_symmetry.space_group_name_H-M   'P 1'
#
loop_
_entity.id
_entity.type
_entity.pdbx_description
1 polymer ?
#
loop_
_entity_poly.entity_id
_entity_poly.type
_entity_poly.pdbx_seq_one_letter_code
_entity_poly.pdbx_strand_id
1 'polypeptide(L)'
;MNRREALTRIAFLTGGALSFSTVAGVMSGCQAPDADGWTPETLSADAAERLRLLADTIIPTTDTPGAGDVGIERFIDQMLTYWMVPDERAHFVEGLEEANAMARSSFGHGIRGLTSEERNTLMQQLVDAADGASRETVTVEMSAAWATYSEPVDVVDGTRQPPQLEVTLVPFFYKLKELTMVGYYTSEPGATEELQYIHVPGRYDGCEPLEEIGRTWAV
;
A
#
# COMPACT_ATOMS: atom_id res chain seq x y z
N MET A 1 4.93 17.16 -33.86
CA MET A 1 4.79 18.32 -32.97
C MET A 1 4.76 17.76 -31.56
N ASN A 2 5.79 18.02 -30.76
CA ASN A 2 5.81 17.51 -29.39
C ASN A 2 5.09 18.50 -28.45
N ARG A 3 4.69 18.02 -27.23
CA ARG A 3 3.92 18.82 -26.27
C ARG A 3 4.59 20.16 -25.90
N ARG A 4 5.91 20.20 -25.90
CA ARG A 4 6.71 21.38 -25.59
C ARG A 4 6.63 22.45 -26.68
N GLU A 5 6.64 22.04 -27.94
CA GLU A 5 6.44 22.96 -29.09
C GLU A 5 5.01 23.52 -29.11
N ALA A 6 4.01 22.73 -28.77
CA ALA A 6 2.62 23.19 -28.67
C ALA A 6 2.44 24.26 -27.60
N LEU A 7 3.00 24.08 -26.41
CA LEU A 7 2.95 25.05 -25.32
C LEU A 7 3.70 26.33 -25.64
N THR A 8 4.86 26.26 -26.31
CA THR A 8 5.61 27.43 -26.73
C THR A 8 4.83 28.25 -27.76
N ARG A 9 4.14 27.60 -28.70
CA ARG A 9 3.31 28.29 -29.72
C ARG A 9 2.05 28.93 -29.10
N ILE A 10 1.43 28.29 -28.12
CA ILE A 10 0.27 28.86 -27.39
C ILE A 10 0.71 30.11 -26.62
N ALA A 11 1.85 30.08 -25.92
CA ALA A 11 2.39 31.24 -25.21
C ALA A 11 2.69 32.42 -26.12
N PHE A 12 3.16 32.17 -27.36
CA PHE A 12 3.40 33.19 -28.37
C PHE A 12 2.10 33.77 -28.96
N LEU A 13 1.05 32.94 -29.13
CA LEU A 13 -0.21 33.35 -29.75
C LEU A 13 -1.12 34.16 -28.83
N THR A 14 -1.00 33.99 -27.54
CA THR A 14 -1.85 34.67 -26.53
C THR A 14 -1.30 36.01 -26.10
N GLY A 15 -0.11 36.45 -26.58
CA GLY A 15 0.45 37.81 -26.37
C GLY A 15 0.61 38.21 -24.89
N GLY A 16 0.40 37.28 -23.98
CA GLY A 16 0.49 37.51 -22.55
C GLY A 16 1.85 37.10 -22.02
N ALA A 17 2.54 38.03 -21.40
CA ALA A 17 3.71 37.74 -20.58
C ALA A 17 3.22 36.86 -19.39
N LEU A 18 3.22 35.53 -19.57
CA LEU A 18 3.08 34.61 -18.43
C LEU A 18 4.24 34.91 -17.49
N SER A 19 3.94 35.35 -16.27
CA SER A 19 4.98 35.62 -15.29
C SER A 19 5.80 34.36 -15.07
N PHE A 20 7.09 34.49 -14.83
CA PHE A 20 7.99 33.34 -14.58
C PHE A 20 7.44 32.40 -13.51
N SER A 21 6.73 32.96 -12.53
CA SER A 21 6.03 32.16 -11.47
C SER A 21 4.92 31.26 -12.00
N THR A 22 4.17 31.69 -13.02
CA THR A 22 3.08 30.88 -13.62
C THR A 22 3.66 29.74 -14.46
N VAL A 23 4.74 30.00 -15.19
CA VAL A 23 5.45 28.97 -15.97
C VAL A 23 6.12 27.96 -15.02
N ALA A 24 6.76 28.43 -13.96
CA ALA A 24 7.35 27.56 -12.93
C ALA A 24 6.28 26.71 -12.23
N GLY A 25 5.11 27.28 -11.90
CA GLY A 25 3.99 26.54 -11.30
C GLY A 25 3.41 25.45 -12.19
N VAL A 26 3.27 25.71 -13.50
CA VAL A 26 2.79 24.70 -14.46
C VAL A 26 3.85 23.61 -14.70
N MET A 27 5.12 23.98 -14.72
CA MET A 27 6.21 23.01 -14.91
C MET A 27 6.46 22.14 -13.66
N SER A 28 6.24 22.67 -12.46
CA SER A 28 6.31 21.88 -11.22
C SER A 28 5.09 20.95 -11.03
N GLY A 29 3.93 21.32 -11.56
CA GLY A 29 2.74 20.46 -11.57
C GLY A 29 2.83 19.24 -12.50
N CYS A 30 3.82 19.21 -13.41
CA CYS A 30 4.08 18.08 -14.31
C CYS A 30 5.30 17.24 -13.91
N GLN A 31 5.96 17.56 -12.81
CA GLN A 31 6.92 16.64 -12.20
C GLN A 31 6.09 15.58 -11.46
N ALA A 32 6.23 14.32 -11.90
CA ALA A 32 5.87 13.22 -11.03
C ALA A 32 6.57 13.48 -9.68
N PRO A 33 5.89 13.35 -8.55
CA PRO A 33 6.55 13.52 -7.26
C PRO A 33 7.77 12.61 -7.28
N ASP A 34 8.95 13.21 -7.14
CA ASP A 34 10.19 12.47 -7.04
C ASP A 34 10.03 11.48 -5.90
N ALA A 35 10.33 10.22 -6.17
CA ALA A 35 10.32 9.15 -5.16
C ALA A 35 11.22 9.51 -3.95
N ASP A 36 12.15 10.43 -4.12
CA ASP A 36 13.08 10.93 -3.11
C ASP A 36 12.49 11.95 -2.11
N GLY A 37 11.26 12.39 -2.30
CA GLY A 37 10.62 13.41 -1.44
C GLY A 37 9.51 12.89 -0.53
N TRP A 38 9.17 11.58 -0.60
CA TRP A 38 8.14 11.04 0.26
C TRP A 38 8.64 10.87 1.70
N THR A 39 7.81 11.31 2.64
CA THR A 39 8.03 11.13 4.08
C THR A 39 6.85 10.35 4.64
N PRO A 40 7.07 9.23 5.36
CA PRO A 40 6.00 8.49 5.99
C PRO A 40 5.23 9.35 7.01
N GLU A 41 3.92 9.14 7.13
CA GLU A 41 3.05 9.87 8.06
C GLU A 41 2.83 9.09 9.36
N THR A 42 2.62 7.78 9.28
CA THR A 42 2.43 6.89 10.42
C THR A 42 3.72 6.21 10.84
N LEU A 43 4.48 5.70 9.88
CA LEU A 43 5.73 4.99 10.13
C LEU A 43 6.91 5.96 10.30
N SER A 44 7.94 5.55 11.02
CA SER A 44 9.24 6.21 10.90
C SER A 44 9.92 5.79 9.57
N ALA A 45 10.87 6.58 9.08
CA ALA A 45 11.63 6.23 7.87
C ALA A 45 12.35 4.87 8.01
N ASP A 46 12.84 4.54 9.22
CA ASP A 46 13.45 3.23 9.50
C ASP A 46 12.43 2.09 9.48
N ALA A 47 11.22 2.32 10.00
CA ALA A 47 10.13 1.36 9.97
C ALA A 47 9.63 1.12 8.54
N ALA A 48 9.51 2.16 7.73
CA ALA A 48 9.13 2.07 6.32
C ALA A 48 10.16 1.25 5.52
N GLU A 49 11.46 1.46 5.74
CA GLU A 49 12.50 0.67 5.08
C GLU A 49 12.48 -0.81 5.52
N ARG A 50 12.25 -1.08 6.81
CA ARG A 50 12.07 -2.47 7.29
C ARG A 50 10.86 -3.14 6.65
N LEU A 51 9.75 -2.40 6.56
CA LEU A 51 8.52 -2.85 5.90
C LEU A 51 8.77 -3.17 4.42
N ARG A 52 9.46 -2.28 3.70
CA ARG A 52 9.84 -2.49 2.30
C ARG A 52 10.61 -3.79 2.10
N LEU A 53 11.61 -4.05 2.95
CA LEU A 53 12.43 -5.27 2.89
C LEU A 53 11.63 -6.54 3.16
N LEU A 54 10.65 -6.51 4.09
CA LEU A 54 9.77 -7.64 4.35
C LEU A 54 8.80 -7.87 3.19
N ALA A 55 8.21 -6.82 2.65
CA ALA A 55 7.31 -6.91 1.50
C ALA A 55 8.03 -7.42 0.24
N ASP A 56 9.26 -6.99 0.00
CA ASP A 56 10.13 -7.47 -1.07
C ASP A 56 10.52 -8.96 -0.91
N THR A 57 10.48 -9.47 0.32
CA THR A 57 10.66 -10.90 0.58
C THR A 57 9.40 -11.71 0.25
N ILE A 58 8.21 -11.08 0.31
CA ILE A 58 6.93 -11.72 -0.09
C ILE A 58 6.79 -11.76 -1.61
N ILE A 59 7.08 -10.65 -2.29
CA ILE A 59 7.08 -10.53 -3.76
C ILE A 59 8.42 -9.96 -4.19
N PRO A 60 9.41 -10.82 -4.43
CA PRO A 60 10.75 -10.39 -4.83
C PRO A 60 10.80 -9.96 -6.28
N THR A 61 11.76 -9.12 -6.63
CA THR A 61 12.11 -8.79 -8.02
C THR A 61 12.55 -10.05 -8.76
N THR A 62 11.95 -10.30 -9.93
CA THR A 62 12.27 -11.43 -10.82
C THR A 62 12.49 -10.90 -12.23
N ASP A 63 11.76 -11.37 -13.23
CA ASP A 63 11.60 -10.77 -14.56
C ASP A 63 10.59 -9.61 -14.55
N THR A 64 9.86 -9.45 -13.45
CA THR A 64 8.99 -8.33 -13.14
C THR A 64 9.45 -7.61 -11.87
N PRO A 65 9.10 -6.32 -11.67
CA PRO A 65 9.44 -5.57 -10.46
C PRO A 65 8.91 -6.24 -9.18
N GLY A 66 9.69 -6.20 -8.11
CA GLY A 66 9.27 -6.67 -6.79
C GLY A 66 8.42 -5.65 -6.02
N ALA A 67 7.90 -6.04 -4.85
CA ALA A 67 7.10 -5.15 -4.01
C ALA A 67 7.89 -3.91 -3.56
N GLY A 68 9.19 -4.05 -3.30
CA GLY A 68 10.06 -2.94 -2.95
C GLY A 68 10.27 -1.93 -4.09
N ASP A 69 10.18 -2.39 -5.35
CA ASP A 69 10.37 -1.55 -6.53
C ASP A 69 9.15 -0.67 -6.84
N VAL A 70 7.98 -1.09 -6.42
CA VAL A 70 6.72 -0.35 -6.65
C VAL A 70 6.36 0.62 -5.52
N GLY A 71 7.23 0.75 -4.50
CA GLY A 71 6.99 1.67 -3.37
C GLY A 71 5.88 1.20 -2.44
N ILE A 72 5.83 -0.10 -2.18
CA ILE A 72 4.78 -0.73 -1.36
C ILE A 72 4.69 -0.15 0.06
N GLU A 73 5.82 0.27 0.63
CA GLU A 73 5.88 0.89 1.95
C GLU A 73 5.07 2.20 2.03
N ARG A 74 5.02 2.94 0.92
CA ARG A 74 4.22 4.16 0.79
C ARG A 74 2.72 3.82 0.77
N PHE A 75 2.33 2.81 0.00
CA PHE A 75 0.95 2.35 -0.04
C PHE A 75 0.49 1.89 1.36
N ILE A 76 1.30 1.08 2.03
CA ILE A 76 0.96 0.56 3.36
C ILE A 76 0.90 1.68 4.39
N ASP A 77 1.82 2.65 4.38
CA ASP A 77 1.77 3.80 5.28
C ASP A 77 0.49 4.63 5.10
N GLN A 78 0.04 4.82 3.86
CA GLN A 78 -1.24 5.48 3.57
C GLN A 78 -2.44 4.65 4.08
N MET A 79 -2.41 3.33 3.92
CA MET A 79 -3.45 2.45 4.46
C MET A 79 -3.52 2.54 5.99
N LEU A 80 -2.37 2.52 6.66
CA LEU A 80 -2.28 2.71 8.11
C LEU A 80 -2.82 4.07 8.54
N THR A 81 -2.51 5.12 7.80
CA THR A 81 -2.87 6.50 8.15
C THR A 81 -4.35 6.78 7.98
N TYR A 82 -4.92 6.38 6.84
CA TYR A 82 -6.24 6.86 6.40
C TYR A 82 -7.35 5.80 6.47
N TRP A 83 -7.03 4.52 6.45
CA TRP A 83 -8.03 3.45 6.31
C TRP A 83 -8.15 2.55 7.53
N MET A 84 -7.06 2.32 8.25
CA MET A 84 -7.11 1.49 9.45
C MET A 84 -7.62 2.25 10.67
N VAL A 85 -8.43 1.57 11.47
CA VAL A 85 -8.81 2.08 12.78
C VAL A 85 -7.59 2.13 13.71
N PRO A 86 -7.59 2.99 14.75
CA PRO A 86 -6.41 3.18 15.61
C PRO A 86 -5.84 1.89 16.20
N ASP A 87 -6.70 0.96 16.61
CA ASP A 87 -6.28 -0.33 17.21
C ASP A 87 -5.61 -1.26 16.20
N GLU A 88 -6.15 -1.39 14.97
CA GLU A 88 -5.50 -2.15 13.89
C GLU A 88 -4.14 -1.57 13.52
N ARG A 89 -4.09 -0.24 13.39
CA ARG A 89 -2.84 0.48 13.09
C ARG A 89 -1.79 0.25 14.18
N ALA A 90 -2.18 0.40 15.45
CA ALA A 90 -1.28 0.16 16.58
C ALA A 90 -0.77 -1.29 16.58
N HIS A 91 -1.66 -2.25 16.41
CA HIS A 91 -1.33 -3.68 16.33
C HIS A 91 -0.37 -3.99 15.17
N PHE A 92 -0.57 -3.37 13.99
CA PHE A 92 0.33 -3.55 12.86
C PHE A 92 1.73 -2.97 13.12
N VAL A 93 1.81 -1.76 13.68
CA VAL A 93 3.08 -1.10 14.00
C VAL A 93 3.83 -1.88 15.08
N GLU A 94 3.14 -2.35 16.13
CA GLU A 94 3.72 -3.20 17.17
C GLU A 94 4.26 -4.51 16.58
N GLY A 95 3.49 -5.18 15.72
CA GLY A 95 3.93 -6.39 15.04
C GLY A 95 5.17 -6.20 14.17
N LEU A 96 5.35 -5.03 13.53
CA LEU A 96 6.57 -4.70 12.81
C LEU A 96 7.78 -4.54 13.76
N GLU A 97 7.59 -3.94 14.92
CA GLU A 97 8.65 -3.84 15.93
C GLU A 97 8.99 -5.19 16.55
N GLU A 98 8.00 -6.04 16.81
CA GLU A 98 8.20 -7.42 17.26
C GLU A 98 8.96 -8.26 16.23
N ALA A 99 8.62 -8.14 14.95
CA ALA A 99 9.36 -8.79 13.86
C ALA A 99 10.83 -8.35 13.84
N ASN A 100 11.10 -7.06 14.07
CA ASN A 100 12.47 -6.54 14.16
C ASN A 100 13.20 -7.02 15.43
N ALA A 101 12.50 -7.18 16.55
CA ALA A 101 13.05 -7.76 17.77
C ALA A 101 13.35 -9.26 17.59
N MET A 102 12.48 -9.99 16.90
CA MET A 102 12.68 -11.39 16.52
C MET A 102 13.94 -11.56 15.65
N ALA A 103 14.12 -10.68 14.66
CA ALA A 103 15.33 -10.65 13.82
C ALA A 103 16.59 -10.47 14.67
N ARG A 104 16.60 -9.52 15.59
CA ARG A 104 17.74 -9.30 16.51
C ARG A 104 18.01 -10.50 17.40
N SER A 105 16.98 -11.16 17.88
CA SER A 105 17.10 -12.35 18.72
C SER A 105 17.66 -13.55 17.96
N SER A 106 17.20 -13.76 16.72
CA SER A 106 17.58 -14.92 15.91
C SER A 106 18.92 -14.77 15.19
N PHE A 107 19.25 -13.53 14.76
CA PHE A 107 20.40 -13.29 13.88
C PHE A 107 21.42 -12.27 14.43
N GLY A 108 21.14 -11.65 15.59
CA GLY A 108 22.00 -10.66 16.22
C GLY A 108 21.88 -9.23 15.67
N HIS A 109 21.08 -9.00 14.63
CA HIS A 109 20.86 -7.70 14.01
C HIS A 109 19.41 -7.56 13.52
N GLY A 110 18.93 -6.33 13.36
CA GLY A 110 17.56 -6.06 12.91
C GLY A 110 17.36 -6.32 11.42
N ILE A 111 16.10 -6.23 10.95
CA ILE A 111 15.64 -6.57 9.59
C ILE A 111 16.52 -5.95 8.49
N ARG A 112 16.95 -4.70 8.65
CA ARG A 112 17.80 -4.01 7.67
C ARG A 112 19.17 -4.63 7.45
N GLY A 113 19.67 -5.37 8.44
CA GLY A 113 20.98 -6.05 8.36
C GLY A 113 20.90 -7.48 7.85
N LEU A 114 19.70 -8.03 7.64
CA LEU A 114 19.51 -9.42 7.25
C LEU A 114 19.88 -9.66 5.79
N THR A 115 20.51 -10.78 5.52
CA THR A 115 20.66 -11.35 4.18
C THR A 115 19.28 -11.84 3.66
N SER A 116 19.18 -12.13 2.37
CA SER A 116 17.94 -12.68 1.79
C SER A 116 17.55 -14.01 2.42
N GLU A 117 18.51 -14.88 2.74
CA GLU A 117 18.25 -16.17 3.39
C GLU A 117 17.76 -16.00 4.82
N GLU A 118 18.33 -15.06 5.57
CA GLU A 118 17.88 -14.75 6.93
C GLU A 118 16.48 -14.11 6.93
N ARG A 119 16.18 -13.24 5.95
CA ARG A 119 14.82 -12.71 5.78
C ARG A 119 13.80 -13.80 5.48
N ASN A 120 14.12 -14.75 4.60
CA ASN A 120 13.23 -15.89 4.34
C ASN A 120 13.00 -16.72 5.61
N THR A 121 14.04 -16.94 6.41
CA THR A 121 13.92 -17.65 7.68
C THR A 121 13.07 -16.87 8.68
N LEU A 122 13.25 -15.55 8.77
CA LEU A 122 12.42 -14.67 9.60
C LEU A 122 10.94 -14.72 9.15
N MET A 123 10.69 -14.69 7.84
CA MET A 123 9.32 -14.80 7.31
C MET A 123 8.65 -16.10 7.73
N GLN A 124 9.37 -17.24 7.72
CA GLN A 124 8.85 -18.51 8.21
C GLN A 124 8.53 -18.44 9.72
N GLN A 125 9.40 -17.84 10.52
CA GLN A 125 9.14 -17.64 11.96
C GLN A 125 7.90 -16.77 12.20
N LEU A 126 7.67 -15.74 11.37
CA LEU A 126 6.49 -14.90 11.45
C LEU A 126 5.21 -15.66 11.05
N VAL A 127 5.28 -16.56 10.06
CA VAL A 127 4.17 -17.47 9.71
C VAL A 127 3.83 -18.36 10.89
N ASP A 128 4.84 -19.05 11.44
CA ASP A 128 4.64 -19.99 12.53
C ASP A 128 4.04 -19.30 13.79
N ALA A 129 4.50 -18.06 14.07
CA ALA A 129 3.94 -17.24 15.13
C ALA A 129 2.49 -16.84 14.85
N ALA A 130 2.17 -16.46 13.60
CA ALA A 130 0.84 -16.07 13.19
C ALA A 130 -0.15 -17.22 13.20
N ASP A 131 0.27 -18.45 12.85
CA ASP A 131 -0.55 -19.66 12.90
C ASP A 131 -0.90 -20.05 14.32
N GLY A 132 -0.02 -19.78 15.30
CA GLY A 132 -0.25 -20.03 16.71
C GLY A 132 -1.02 -18.93 17.45
N ALA A 133 -1.20 -17.75 16.81
CA ALA A 133 -1.81 -16.60 17.46
C ALA A 133 -3.34 -16.69 17.50
N SER A 134 -3.93 -16.30 18.63
CA SER A 134 -5.38 -16.08 18.74
C SER A 134 -5.75 -14.76 18.06
N ARG A 135 -6.91 -14.73 17.38
CA ARG A 135 -7.47 -13.50 16.83
C ARG A 135 -8.27 -12.79 17.92
N GLU A 136 -7.92 -11.54 18.18
CA GLU A 136 -8.64 -10.69 19.11
C GLU A 136 -9.64 -9.82 18.33
N THR A 137 -10.85 -9.66 18.86
CA THR A 137 -11.85 -8.74 18.30
C THR A 137 -11.98 -7.56 19.25
N VAL A 138 -11.80 -6.37 18.71
CA VAL A 138 -11.97 -5.09 19.43
C VAL A 138 -13.19 -4.36 18.89
N THR A 139 -13.89 -3.67 19.79
CA THR A 139 -15.02 -2.83 19.41
C THR A 139 -14.53 -1.39 19.32
N VAL A 140 -14.68 -0.78 18.16
CA VAL A 140 -14.22 0.59 17.88
C VAL A 140 -15.42 1.50 17.64
N GLU A 141 -15.44 2.64 18.30
CA GLU A 141 -16.44 3.68 18.00
C GLU A 141 -16.08 4.40 16.68
N MET A 142 -17.00 4.35 15.73
CA MET A 142 -16.80 5.04 14.45
C MET A 142 -16.94 6.56 14.64
N SER A 143 -16.00 7.31 14.03
CA SER A 143 -16.09 8.76 14.04
C SER A 143 -17.37 9.26 13.34
N ALA A 144 -17.88 10.43 13.74
CA ALA A 144 -19.09 11.03 13.18
C ALA A 144 -19.06 11.20 11.64
N ALA A 145 -17.87 11.29 11.04
CA ALA A 145 -17.69 11.39 9.59
C ALA A 145 -18.09 10.09 8.86
N TRP A 146 -17.79 8.93 9.46
CA TRP A 146 -18.18 7.61 8.93
C TRP A 146 -19.65 7.28 9.22
N ALA A 147 -20.18 7.76 10.35
CA ALA A 147 -21.58 7.56 10.74
C ALA A 147 -22.58 8.17 9.73
N THR A 148 -22.13 9.05 8.84
CA THR A 148 -22.99 9.67 7.82
C THR A 148 -23.26 8.73 6.63
N TYR A 149 -22.43 7.70 6.42
CA TYR A 149 -22.49 6.76 5.29
C TYR A 149 -23.01 5.36 5.66
N SER A 150 -23.05 5.02 6.93
CA SER A 150 -23.46 3.70 7.40
C SER A 150 -24.80 3.76 8.12
N GLU A 151 -25.55 2.68 8.05
CA GLU A 151 -26.84 2.27 8.65
C GLU A 151 -27.38 3.12 9.82
N PRO A 152 -28.70 3.05 10.09
CA PRO A 152 -29.37 3.91 11.07
C PRO A 152 -28.71 3.79 12.46
N VAL A 153 -28.33 4.94 12.95
CA VAL A 153 -27.74 5.11 14.29
C VAL A 153 -28.78 4.68 15.34
N ASP A 154 -28.43 3.71 16.17
CA ASP A 154 -29.24 3.31 17.30
C ASP A 154 -29.44 4.49 18.26
N VAL A 155 -30.69 4.78 18.59
CA VAL A 155 -31.05 5.82 19.57
C VAL A 155 -31.40 5.13 20.88
N VAL A 156 -30.50 5.18 21.85
CA VAL A 156 -30.74 4.68 23.22
C VAL A 156 -31.01 5.89 24.12
N ASP A 157 -32.17 5.87 24.79
CA ASP A 157 -32.62 6.94 25.71
C ASP A 157 -32.60 8.34 25.11
N GLY A 158 -32.91 8.48 23.80
CA GLY A 158 -32.90 9.76 23.10
C GLY A 158 -31.51 10.32 22.75
N THR A 159 -30.45 9.60 23.08
CA THR A 159 -29.06 9.94 22.74
C THR A 159 -28.60 9.12 21.54
N ARG A 160 -28.07 9.82 20.55
CA ARG A 160 -27.50 9.21 19.35
C ARG A 160 -26.18 8.53 19.73
N GLN A 161 -26.14 7.22 19.68
CA GLN A 161 -24.90 6.45 19.89
C GLN A 161 -24.09 6.41 18.59
N PRO A 162 -22.77 6.63 18.64
CA PRO A 162 -21.93 6.39 17.48
C PRO A 162 -22.00 4.90 17.10
N PRO A 163 -22.07 4.56 15.79
CA PRO A 163 -22.02 3.17 15.37
C PRO A 163 -20.71 2.53 15.86
N GLN A 164 -20.86 1.31 16.39
CA GLN A 164 -19.72 0.51 16.84
C GLN A 164 -19.33 -0.48 15.73
N LEU A 165 -18.06 -0.56 15.43
CA LEU A 165 -17.49 -1.53 14.50
C LEU A 165 -16.72 -2.60 15.28
N GLU A 166 -17.06 -3.85 15.06
CA GLU A 166 -16.25 -4.96 15.54
C GLU A 166 -15.12 -5.23 14.54
N VAL A 167 -13.91 -5.05 14.99
CA VAL A 167 -12.70 -5.24 14.18
C VAL A 167 -11.92 -6.41 14.74
N THR A 168 -11.62 -7.40 13.89
CA THR A 168 -10.76 -8.51 14.27
C THR A 168 -9.30 -8.15 13.98
N LEU A 169 -8.47 -8.11 15.00
CA LEU A 169 -7.04 -7.91 14.87
C LEU A 169 -6.42 -9.15 14.24
N VAL A 170 -5.94 -8.98 13.03
CA VAL A 170 -5.29 -10.05 12.27
C VAL A 170 -3.80 -10.06 12.62
N PRO A 171 -3.18 -11.25 12.85
CA PRO A 171 -1.74 -11.33 13.11
C PRO A 171 -0.91 -10.58 12.07
N PHE A 172 0.16 -9.92 12.51
CA PHE A 172 0.97 -9.01 11.69
C PHE A 172 1.36 -9.60 10.33
N PHE A 173 1.85 -10.85 10.28
CA PHE A 173 2.26 -11.47 9.03
C PHE A 173 1.12 -11.53 7.99
N TYR A 174 -0.08 -11.91 8.40
CA TYR A 174 -1.21 -12.00 7.47
C TYR A 174 -1.67 -10.64 6.98
N LYS A 175 -1.66 -9.63 7.85
CA LYS A 175 -1.99 -8.26 7.45
C LYS A 175 -0.90 -7.69 6.54
N LEU A 176 0.37 -7.93 6.84
CA LEU A 176 1.48 -7.54 5.96
C LEU A 176 1.35 -8.18 4.57
N LYS A 177 1.09 -9.49 4.52
CA LYS A 177 0.89 -10.22 3.27
C LYS A 177 -0.29 -9.67 2.47
N GLU A 178 -1.44 -9.45 3.13
CA GLU A 178 -2.65 -8.88 2.51
C GLU A 178 -2.35 -7.53 1.87
N LEU A 179 -1.79 -6.60 2.64
CA LEU A 179 -1.48 -5.25 2.16
C LEU A 179 -0.41 -5.25 1.05
N THR A 180 0.59 -6.12 1.16
CA THR A 180 1.60 -6.28 0.12
C THR A 180 0.98 -6.75 -1.19
N MET A 181 0.14 -7.79 -1.14
CA MET A 181 -0.53 -8.30 -2.34
C MET A 181 -1.49 -7.27 -2.95
N VAL A 182 -2.32 -6.63 -2.12
CA VAL A 182 -3.26 -5.61 -2.61
C VAL A 182 -2.50 -4.45 -3.25
N GLY A 183 -1.52 -3.88 -2.55
CA GLY A 183 -0.74 -2.75 -3.06
C GLY A 183 0.07 -3.09 -4.31
N TYR A 184 0.66 -4.28 -4.37
CA TYR A 184 1.43 -4.72 -5.52
C TYR A 184 0.55 -4.90 -6.77
N TYR A 185 -0.52 -5.70 -6.68
CA TYR A 185 -1.37 -6.00 -7.84
C TYR A 185 -2.27 -4.84 -8.27
N THR A 186 -2.43 -3.81 -7.43
CA THR A 186 -3.10 -2.55 -7.80
C THR A 186 -2.11 -1.47 -8.24
N SER A 187 -0.80 -1.70 -8.15
CA SER A 187 0.22 -0.82 -8.72
C SER A 187 0.26 -0.93 -10.25
N GLU A 188 0.77 0.11 -10.93
CA GLU A 188 0.91 0.09 -12.39
C GLU A 188 1.78 -1.08 -12.86
N PRO A 189 3.00 -1.33 -12.32
CA PRO A 189 3.81 -2.48 -12.73
C PRO A 189 3.14 -3.82 -12.42
N GLY A 190 2.57 -3.99 -11.23
CA GLY A 190 1.87 -5.22 -10.86
C GLY A 190 0.68 -5.54 -11.77
N ALA A 191 -0.09 -4.52 -12.15
CA ALA A 191 -1.24 -4.69 -13.03
C ALA A 191 -0.87 -4.89 -14.52
N THR A 192 0.25 -4.31 -14.98
CA THR A 192 0.56 -4.26 -16.43
C THR A 192 1.73 -5.14 -16.84
N GLU A 193 2.67 -5.43 -15.94
CA GLU A 193 3.86 -6.25 -16.21
C GLU A 193 3.73 -7.66 -15.65
N GLU A 194 3.26 -7.79 -14.40
CA GLU A 194 3.02 -9.10 -13.77
C GLU A 194 1.72 -9.72 -14.24
N LEU A 195 0.63 -8.96 -14.24
CA LEU A 195 -0.68 -9.38 -14.75
C LEU A 195 -0.86 -8.97 -16.22
N GLN A 196 -1.93 -9.48 -16.85
CA GLN A 196 -2.37 -8.99 -18.14
C GLN A 196 -3.39 -7.87 -17.94
N TYR A 197 -3.17 -6.73 -18.60
CA TYR A 197 -4.10 -5.62 -18.60
C TYR A 197 -4.63 -5.34 -20.00
N ILE A 198 -5.95 -5.36 -20.16
CA ILE A 198 -6.64 -4.87 -21.35
C ILE A 198 -7.64 -3.81 -20.94
N HIS A 199 -7.42 -2.59 -21.43
CA HIS A 199 -8.25 -1.43 -21.08
C HIS A 199 -9.75 -1.64 -21.35
N VAL A 200 -10.09 -2.30 -22.47
CA VAL A 200 -11.46 -2.66 -22.82
C VAL A 200 -11.47 -4.08 -23.40
N PRO A 201 -11.84 -5.10 -22.61
CA PRO A 201 -11.94 -6.45 -23.11
C PRO A 201 -13.07 -6.52 -24.16
N GLY A 202 -12.75 -7.02 -25.37
CA GLY A 202 -13.68 -7.07 -26.48
C GLY A 202 -14.78 -8.11 -26.33
N ARG A 203 -14.57 -9.14 -25.51
CA ARG A 203 -15.50 -10.23 -25.23
C ARG A 203 -15.24 -10.81 -23.83
N TYR A 204 -16.24 -11.48 -23.30
CA TYR A 204 -16.12 -12.35 -22.14
C TYR A 204 -16.28 -13.80 -22.58
N ASP A 205 -15.31 -14.65 -22.25
CA ASP A 205 -15.39 -16.10 -22.43
C ASP A 205 -14.90 -16.78 -21.14
N GLY A 206 -15.84 -17.24 -20.32
CA GLY A 206 -15.54 -17.89 -19.05
C GLY A 206 -14.99 -19.32 -19.17
N CYS A 207 -14.92 -19.88 -20.40
CA CYS A 207 -14.43 -21.23 -20.69
C CYS A 207 -13.15 -21.23 -21.53
N GLU A 208 -12.49 -20.09 -21.67
CA GLU A 208 -11.23 -20.02 -22.43
C GLU A 208 -10.15 -20.88 -21.76
N PRO A 209 -9.42 -21.72 -22.51
CA PRO A 209 -8.36 -22.58 -21.96
C PRO A 209 -7.27 -21.78 -21.30
N LEU A 210 -6.79 -22.21 -20.12
CA LEU A 210 -5.74 -21.53 -19.36
C LEU A 210 -4.45 -21.37 -20.19
N GLU A 211 -4.14 -22.31 -21.06
CA GLU A 211 -2.99 -22.28 -21.95
C GLU A 211 -3.06 -21.13 -22.97
N GLU A 212 -4.27 -20.70 -23.36
CA GLU A 212 -4.48 -19.57 -24.27
C GLU A 212 -4.48 -18.23 -23.52
N ILE A 213 -4.90 -18.24 -22.23
CA ILE A 213 -4.88 -17.05 -21.38
C ILE A 213 -3.43 -16.66 -21.04
N GLY A 214 -2.57 -17.63 -20.71
CA GLY A 214 -1.16 -17.44 -20.37
C GLY A 214 -0.93 -16.84 -18.99
N ARG A 215 -1.28 -15.57 -18.78
CA ARG A 215 -1.15 -14.85 -17.49
C ARG A 215 -2.51 -14.53 -16.89
N THR A 216 -2.56 -14.33 -15.57
CA THR A 216 -3.75 -13.85 -14.87
C THR A 216 -4.10 -12.42 -15.30
N TRP A 217 -5.40 -12.14 -15.44
CA TRP A 217 -5.89 -10.80 -15.76
C TRP A 217 -5.83 -9.87 -14.53
N ALA A 218 -5.48 -8.62 -14.76
CA ALA A 218 -5.72 -7.54 -13.81
C ALA A 218 -7.23 -7.24 -13.73
N VAL A 219 -7.78 -7.14 -12.52
CA VAL A 219 -9.20 -6.85 -12.25
C VAL A 219 -9.39 -5.43 -11.79
#